data_5f1503d6324ff1266503e9935044a4dc
#
_entry.id   5f1503d6324ff1266503e9935044a4dc
#
_cell.length_a   1.000
_cell.length_b   1.000
_cell.length_c   1.000
_cell.angle_alpha   90.00
_cell.angle_beta   90.00
_cell.angle_gamma   90.00
#
_symmetry.space_group_name_H-M   'P 1'
#
loop_
_entity.id
_entity.type
_entity.pdbx_description
1 polymer ?
#
loop_
_entity_poly.entity_id
_entity_poly.type
_entity_poly.pdbx_seq_one_letter_code
_entity_poly.pdbx_strand_id
1 'polypeptide(L)'
;MNRAGLRAIRVGRLSALVRPKALACLSLFALMALGLLGFGLTHGSLPIPASAIGRALFSPESLTAETRYVVMDIRLPRLLMAVLCGAMLGMAGAAMQSITRNGLADPGLIGVKEGCSAAVLLLIFQFPALSLAWRPLVGMAGGLLTALLVIALARDISRPRFILIGIGVSWAFAAAMGVFMTTADVRDVQTAMLW
;
A
#
# COMPACT_ATOMS: atom_id res chain seq x y z
N MET A 1 29.31 -22.03 -9.62
CA MET A 1 27.98 -21.37 -9.75
C MET A 1 28.12 -20.25 -10.77
N ASN A 2 27.49 -20.45 -11.92
CA ASN A 2 27.63 -19.57 -13.08
C ASN A 2 26.94 -18.21 -12.77
N ARG A 3 27.74 -17.15 -12.62
CA ARG A 3 27.25 -15.77 -12.43
C ARG A 3 26.73 -15.16 -13.76
N ALA A 4 26.21 -15.99 -14.64
CA ALA A 4 25.69 -15.61 -15.95
C ALA A 4 24.50 -14.67 -15.80
N GLY A 5 24.69 -13.40 -16.17
CA GLY A 5 23.65 -12.38 -16.20
C GLY A 5 23.85 -11.19 -15.27
N LEU A 6 24.87 -11.17 -14.43
CA LEU A 6 25.21 -9.98 -13.63
C LEU A 6 26.21 -9.10 -14.39
N ARG A 7 25.91 -7.81 -14.53
CA ARG A 7 26.83 -6.80 -15.05
C ARG A 7 27.22 -5.85 -13.91
N ALA A 8 28.51 -5.59 -13.77
CA ALA A 8 28.98 -4.58 -12.83
C ALA A 8 28.82 -3.19 -13.47
N ILE A 9 28.02 -2.35 -12.89
CA ILE A 9 27.94 -0.93 -13.23
C ILE A 9 28.81 -0.19 -12.20
N ARG A 10 29.84 0.53 -12.67
CA ARG A 10 30.73 1.34 -11.84
C ARG A 10 30.47 2.81 -12.16
N VAL A 11 30.11 3.58 -11.13
CA VAL A 11 29.99 5.04 -11.21
C VAL A 11 30.91 5.63 -10.14
N GLY A 12 32.09 6.04 -10.53
CA GLY A 12 33.11 6.53 -9.61
C GLY A 12 33.55 5.43 -8.63
N ARG A 13 33.40 5.69 -7.32
CA ARG A 13 33.72 4.77 -6.23
C ARG A 13 32.63 3.74 -5.92
N LEU A 14 31.46 3.89 -6.50
CA LEU A 14 30.33 2.98 -6.30
C LEU A 14 30.32 1.90 -7.38
N SER A 15 30.22 0.64 -6.97
CA SER A 15 30.03 -0.48 -7.88
C SER A 15 28.81 -1.29 -7.46
N ALA A 16 27.86 -1.48 -8.38
CA ALA A 16 26.67 -2.30 -8.18
C ALA A 16 26.64 -3.45 -9.20
N LEU A 17 26.33 -4.65 -8.72
CA LEU A 17 26.06 -5.80 -9.57
C LEU A 17 24.57 -5.79 -9.94
N VAL A 18 24.29 -5.63 -11.21
CA VAL A 18 22.90 -5.46 -11.69
C VAL A 18 22.57 -6.53 -12.73
N ARG A 19 21.35 -7.02 -12.67
CA ARG A 19 20.79 -7.92 -13.70
C ARG A 19 20.13 -7.07 -14.77
N PRO A 20 20.64 -7.05 -16.03
CA PRO A 20 20.08 -6.18 -17.09
C PRO A 20 18.60 -6.50 -17.38
N LYS A 21 18.20 -7.77 -17.34
CA LYS A 21 16.78 -8.16 -17.48
C LYS A 21 15.89 -7.59 -16.37
N ALA A 22 16.35 -7.60 -15.12
CA ALA A 22 15.60 -7.03 -14.00
C ALA A 22 15.48 -5.51 -14.13
N LEU A 23 16.54 -4.82 -14.58
CA LEU A 23 16.48 -3.39 -14.88
C LEU A 23 15.50 -3.08 -16.01
N ALA A 24 15.51 -3.85 -17.08
CA ALA A 24 14.57 -3.66 -18.20
C ALA A 24 13.13 -3.85 -17.73
N CYS A 25 12.84 -4.87 -16.92
CA CYS A 25 11.51 -5.05 -16.34
C CYS A 25 11.13 -3.88 -15.42
N LEU A 26 12.04 -3.45 -14.54
CA LEU A 26 11.79 -2.32 -13.65
C LEU A 26 11.51 -1.04 -14.44
N SER A 27 12.30 -0.76 -15.49
CA SER A 27 12.10 0.40 -16.35
C SER A 27 10.76 0.33 -17.08
N LEU A 28 10.37 -0.85 -17.56
CA LEU A 28 9.08 -1.06 -18.22
C LEU A 28 7.92 -0.78 -17.25
N PHE A 29 7.96 -1.33 -16.04
CA PHE A 29 6.94 -1.08 -15.04
C PHE A 29 6.90 0.39 -14.59
N ALA A 30 8.05 1.04 -14.45
CA ALA A 30 8.13 2.46 -14.12
C ALA A 30 7.50 3.33 -15.23
N LEU A 31 7.81 3.05 -16.49
CA LEU A 31 7.21 3.74 -17.64
C LEU A 31 5.70 3.51 -17.72
N MET A 32 5.25 2.28 -17.48
CA MET A 32 3.83 1.95 -17.40
C MET A 32 3.12 2.69 -16.27
N ALA A 33 3.72 2.77 -15.10
CA ALA A 33 3.19 3.52 -13.97
C ALA A 33 3.09 5.01 -14.27
N LEU A 34 4.12 5.61 -14.91
CA LEU A 34 4.10 7.01 -15.35
C LEU A 34 3.02 7.25 -16.41
N GLY A 35 2.85 6.32 -17.37
CA GLY A 35 1.79 6.38 -18.35
C GLY A 35 0.39 6.34 -17.74
N LEU A 36 0.19 5.44 -16.77
CA LEU A 36 -1.08 5.32 -16.02
C LEU A 36 -1.34 6.56 -15.15
N LEU A 37 -0.30 7.15 -14.55
CA LEU A 37 -0.43 8.43 -13.83
C LEU A 37 -0.90 9.54 -14.77
N GLY A 38 -0.25 9.70 -15.94
CA GLY A 38 -0.65 10.68 -16.93
C GLY A 38 -2.09 10.43 -17.44
N PHE A 39 -2.43 9.18 -17.71
CA PHE A 39 -3.80 8.80 -18.10
C PHE A 39 -4.81 9.13 -17.00
N GLY A 40 -4.53 8.78 -15.75
CA GLY A 40 -5.44 9.04 -14.61
C GLY A 40 -5.62 10.54 -14.32
N LEU A 41 -4.61 11.37 -14.60
CA LEU A 41 -4.74 12.83 -14.47
C LEU A 41 -5.64 13.43 -15.56
N THR A 42 -5.59 12.89 -16.79
CA THR A 42 -6.37 13.40 -17.93
C THR A 42 -7.81 12.90 -17.95
N HIS A 43 -8.05 11.66 -17.54
CA HIS A 43 -9.33 10.97 -17.64
C HIS A 43 -10.07 10.91 -16.32
N GLY A 44 -11.39 11.04 -16.36
CA GLY A 44 -12.30 10.98 -15.19
C GLY A 44 -13.62 11.66 -15.51
N SER A 45 -14.43 11.94 -14.48
CA SER A 45 -15.72 12.63 -14.61
C SER A 45 -15.60 13.99 -15.30
N LEU A 46 -14.50 14.70 -15.13
CA LEU A 46 -14.15 15.93 -15.83
C LEU A 46 -12.93 15.65 -16.74
N PRO A 47 -13.08 15.64 -18.07
CA PRO A 47 -11.94 15.47 -18.98
C PRO A 47 -11.03 16.70 -18.93
N ILE A 48 -9.75 16.49 -18.63
CA ILE A 48 -8.77 17.56 -18.50
C ILE A 48 -7.70 17.35 -19.58
N PRO A 49 -7.45 18.35 -20.47
CA PRO A 49 -6.45 18.21 -21.51
C PRO A 49 -5.04 18.15 -20.91
N ALA A 50 -4.15 17.36 -21.53
CA ALA A 50 -2.78 17.17 -21.06
C ALA A 50 -2.00 18.49 -20.88
N SER A 51 -2.31 19.51 -21.71
CA SER A 51 -1.73 20.86 -21.58
C SER A 51 -2.11 21.55 -20.26
N ALA A 52 -3.30 21.27 -19.73
CA ALA A 52 -3.73 21.82 -18.43
C ALA A 52 -3.02 21.12 -17.27
N ILE A 53 -2.64 19.85 -17.40
CA ILE A 53 -1.87 19.14 -16.36
C ILE A 53 -0.46 19.73 -16.22
N GLY A 54 0.22 19.99 -17.34
CA GLY A 54 1.50 20.69 -17.31
C GLY A 54 1.38 22.05 -16.61
N ARG A 55 0.35 22.82 -16.91
CA ARG A 55 0.08 24.09 -16.24
C ARG A 55 -0.26 23.91 -14.76
N ALA A 56 -0.99 22.86 -14.40
CA ALA A 56 -1.30 22.57 -13.00
C ALA A 56 -0.04 22.34 -12.15
N LEU A 57 0.97 21.69 -12.72
CA LEU A 57 2.21 21.38 -12.01
C LEU A 57 3.19 22.56 -11.94
N PHE A 58 3.27 23.39 -13.01
CA PHE A 58 4.27 24.44 -13.13
C PHE A 58 3.72 25.86 -12.95
N SER A 59 2.42 26.06 -13.14
CA SER A 59 1.76 27.38 -13.09
C SER A 59 0.29 27.22 -12.67
N PRO A 60 0.01 26.70 -11.46
CA PRO A 60 -1.35 26.36 -11.01
C PRO A 60 -2.31 27.54 -10.99
N GLU A 61 -1.79 28.76 -10.90
CA GLU A 61 -2.59 30.01 -10.91
C GLU A 61 -3.22 30.33 -12.27
N SER A 62 -2.70 29.72 -13.36
CA SER A 62 -3.22 29.92 -14.73
C SER A 62 -4.45 29.07 -15.05
N LEU A 63 -4.90 28.24 -14.12
CA LEU A 63 -6.05 27.34 -14.30
C LEU A 63 -7.30 27.93 -13.63
N THR A 64 -8.47 27.48 -14.13
CA THR A 64 -9.73 27.73 -13.42
C THR A 64 -9.68 27.07 -12.05
N ALA A 65 -10.34 27.67 -11.05
CA ALA A 65 -10.36 27.15 -9.68
C ALA A 65 -10.87 25.69 -9.62
N GLU A 66 -11.86 25.36 -10.44
CA GLU A 66 -12.42 24.00 -10.56
C GLU A 66 -11.36 22.99 -11.08
N THR A 67 -10.70 23.30 -12.18
CA THR A 67 -9.67 22.41 -12.77
C THR A 67 -8.50 22.22 -11.82
N ARG A 68 -8.06 23.31 -11.17
CA ARG A 68 -7.00 23.27 -10.16
C ARG A 68 -7.39 22.35 -9.02
N TYR A 69 -8.57 22.52 -8.44
CA TYR A 69 -9.07 21.69 -7.35
C TYR A 69 -9.12 20.21 -7.73
N VAL A 70 -9.71 19.89 -8.90
CA VAL A 70 -9.82 18.50 -9.35
C VAL A 70 -8.44 17.85 -9.56
N VAL A 71 -7.48 18.58 -10.12
CA VAL A 71 -6.14 18.03 -10.38
C VAL A 71 -5.32 17.93 -9.10
N MET A 72 -5.21 19.01 -8.34
CA MET A 72 -4.25 19.12 -7.24
C MET A 72 -4.75 18.54 -5.93
N ASP A 73 -6.05 18.67 -5.67
CA ASP A 73 -6.62 18.26 -4.36
C ASP A 73 -7.31 16.90 -4.42
N ILE A 74 -7.75 16.45 -5.63
CA ILE A 74 -8.43 15.16 -5.76
C ILE A 74 -7.57 14.14 -6.49
N ARG A 75 -7.19 14.40 -7.77
CA ARG A 75 -6.57 13.36 -8.62
C ARG A 75 -5.12 13.10 -8.26
N LEU A 76 -4.31 14.14 -8.17
CA LEU A 76 -2.88 13.99 -7.92
C LEU A 76 -2.58 13.26 -6.60
N PRO A 77 -3.15 13.65 -5.45
CA PRO A 77 -2.92 12.93 -4.20
C PRO A 77 -3.36 11.46 -4.27
N ARG A 78 -4.53 11.20 -4.87
CA ARG A 78 -5.04 9.82 -5.01
C ARG A 78 -4.14 8.94 -5.88
N LEU A 79 -3.63 9.47 -6.98
CA LEU A 79 -2.74 8.73 -7.88
C LEU A 79 -1.35 8.52 -7.26
N LEU A 80 -0.82 9.53 -6.56
CA LEU A 80 0.43 9.40 -5.81
C LEU A 80 0.30 8.35 -4.70
N MET A 81 -0.79 8.36 -3.96
CA MET A 81 -1.07 7.32 -2.95
C MET A 81 -1.14 5.93 -3.57
N ALA A 82 -1.77 5.77 -4.73
CA ALA A 82 -1.82 4.48 -5.42
C ALA A 82 -0.42 3.96 -5.78
N VAL A 83 0.47 4.83 -6.29
CA VAL A 83 1.85 4.47 -6.61
C VAL A 83 2.65 4.13 -5.35
N LEU A 84 2.53 4.94 -4.29
CA LEU A 84 3.23 4.70 -3.02
C LEU A 84 2.77 3.40 -2.36
N CYS A 85 1.46 3.18 -2.27
CA CYS A 85 0.91 1.94 -1.72
C CYS A 85 1.35 0.72 -2.54
N GLY A 86 1.30 0.80 -3.86
CA GLY A 86 1.78 -0.28 -4.73
C GLY A 86 3.27 -0.58 -4.56
N ALA A 87 4.10 0.46 -4.44
CA ALA A 87 5.53 0.30 -4.19
C ALA A 87 5.79 -0.33 -2.81
N MET A 88 5.10 0.11 -1.77
CA MET A 88 5.22 -0.45 -0.42
C MET A 88 4.78 -1.91 -0.38
N LEU A 89 3.66 -2.26 -1.02
CA LEU A 89 3.19 -3.66 -1.13
C LEU A 89 4.19 -4.52 -1.91
N GLY A 90 4.75 -4.02 -2.99
CA GLY A 90 5.79 -4.72 -3.75
C GLY A 90 7.05 -4.99 -2.93
N MET A 91 7.51 -4.00 -2.14
CA MET A 91 8.64 -4.18 -1.21
C MET A 91 8.31 -5.18 -0.09
N ALA A 92 7.13 -5.10 0.49
CA ALA A 92 6.67 -6.06 1.51
C ALA A 92 6.60 -7.48 0.94
N GLY A 93 6.08 -7.65 -0.29
CA GLY A 93 6.06 -8.92 -1.00
C GLY A 93 7.46 -9.49 -1.22
N ALA A 94 8.38 -8.69 -1.73
CA ALA A 94 9.77 -9.11 -1.94
C ALA A 94 10.46 -9.50 -0.62
N ALA A 95 10.23 -8.76 0.46
CA ALA A 95 10.74 -9.08 1.79
C ALA A 95 10.17 -10.42 2.29
N MET A 96 8.86 -10.63 2.17
CA MET A 96 8.22 -11.89 2.57
C MET A 96 8.75 -13.10 1.80
N GLN A 97 8.87 -12.99 0.47
CA GLN A 97 9.43 -14.03 -0.37
C GLN A 97 10.87 -14.38 0.02
N SER A 98 11.66 -13.35 0.37
CA SER A 98 13.04 -13.53 0.82
C SER A 98 13.13 -14.23 2.18
N ILE A 99 12.33 -13.80 3.16
CA ILE A 99 12.32 -14.35 4.52
C ILE A 99 11.84 -15.81 4.52
N THR A 100 10.75 -16.08 3.83
CA THR A 100 10.14 -17.42 3.76
C THR A 100 10.84 -18.35 2.76
N ARG A 101 11.76 -17.81 1.95
CA ARG A 101 12.39 -18.49 0.80
C ARG A 101 11.35 -19.14 -0.14
N ASN A 102 10.21 -18.52 -0.26
CA ASN A 102 9.09 -18.99 -1.07
C ASN A 102 8.61 -17.88 -2.00
N GLY A 103 8.76 -18.06 -3.32
CA GLY A 103 8.32 -17.10 -4.33
C GLY A 103 6.81 -16.87 -4.41
N LEU A 104 6.01 -17.70 -3.73
CA LEU A 104 4.55 -17.58 -3.65
C LEU A 104 4.07 -16.92 -2.34
N ALA A 105 4.99 -16.49 -1.49
CA ALA A 105 4.63 -15.84 -0.22
C ALA A 105 4.00 -14.46 -0.49
N ASP A 106 2.89 -14.20 0.19
CA ASP A 106 2.13 -12.95 0.13
C ASP A 106 2.14 -12.27 1.51
N PRO A 107 2.50 -10.98 1.61
CA PRO A 107 2.46 -10.23 2.86
C PRO A 107 1.05 -10.12 3.45
N GLY A 108 0.00 -10.22 2.63
CA GLY A 108 -1.39 -10.23 3.08
C GLY A 108 -1.77 -11.42 3.96
N LEU A 109 -1.00 -12.53 3.90
CA LEU A 109 -1.30 -13.74 4.66
C LEU A 109 -0.91 -13.66 6.15
N ILE A 110 -0.23 -12.60 6.60
CA ILE A 110 0.25 -12.49 7.99
C ILE A 110 -0.79 -11.86 8.92
N GLY A 111 -1.91 -11.35 8.39
CA GLY A 111 -2.94 -10.70 9.20
C GLY A 111 -2.66 -9.24 9.57
N VAL A 112 -1.62 -8.65 9.04
CA VAL A 112 -1.27 -7.23 9.30
C VAL A 112 -2.38 -6.29 8.86
N LYS A 113 -2.97 -6.55 7.69
CA LYS A 113 -4.08 -5.76 7.15
C LYS A 113 -5.32 -5.84 8.05
N GLU A 114 -5.67 -7.03 8.48
CA GLU A 114 -6.81 -7.29 9.37
C GLU A 114 -6.60 -6.62 10.73
N GLY A 115 -5.39 -6.70 11.29
CA GLY A 115 -5.04 -6.02 12.53
C GLY A 115 -5.07 -4.50 12.42
N CYS A 116 -4.60 -3.96 11.30
CA CYS A 116 -4.72 -2.54 10.97
C CYS A 116 -6.20 -2.11 10.93
N SER A 117 -7.03 -2.83 10.18
CA SER A 117 -8.46 -2.55 10.05
C SER A 117 -9.19 -2.67 11.39
N ALA A 118 -8.92 -3.72 12.16
CA ALA A 118 -9.52 -3.91 13.49
C ALA A 118 -9.19 -2.76 14.44
N ALA A 119 -7.92 -2.33 14.48
CA ALA A 119 -7.50 -1.21 15.33
C ALA A 119 -8.21 0.10 14.96
N VAL A 120 -8.32 0.39 13.66
CA VAL A 120 -9.01 1.60 13.20
C VAL A 120 -10.51 1.53 13.44
N LEU A 121 -11.15 0.38 13.24
CA LEU A 121 -12.55 0.19 13.59
C LEU A 121 -12.79 0.43 15.08
N LEU A 122 -11.99 -0.18 15.95
CA LEU A 122 -12.06 0.07 17.38
C LEU A 122 -11.89 1.56 17.73
N LEU A 123 -10.98 2.27 17.04
CA LEU A 123 -10.82 3.71 17.23
C LEU A 123 -12.10 4.47 16.86
N ILE A 124 -12.69 4.17 15.72
CA ILE A 124 -13.90 4.86 15.23
C ILE A 124 -15.07 4.67 16.20
N PHE A 125 -15.24 3.45 16.71
CA PHE A 125 -16.38 3.12 17.58
C PHE A 125 -16.20 3.59 19.02
N GLN A 126 -15.01 3.46 19.58
CA GLN A 126 -14.77 3.85 20.98
C GLN A 126 -14.47 5.35 21.14
N PHE A 127 -13.91 5.97 20.11
CA PHE A 127 -13.46 7.36 20.17
C PHE A 127 -13.91 8.15 18.93
N PRO A 128 -15.24 8.28 18.68
CA PRO A 128 -15.76 8.92 17.46
C PRO A 128 -15.37 10.40 17.35
N ALA A 129 -15.08 11.06 18.48
CA ALA A 129 -14.66 12.47 18.52
C ALA A 129 -13.19 12.69 18.15
N LEU A 130 -12.38 11.63 18.03
CA LEU A 130 -10.97 11.78 17.66
C LEU A 130 -10.81 12.16 16.18
N SER A 131 -9.86 13.06 15.92
CA SER A 131 -9.53 13.51 14.56
C SER A 131 -9.16 12.34 13.64
N LEU A 132 -9.57 12.43 12.37
CA LEU A 132 -9.20 11.49 11.30
C LEU A 132 -7.67 11.30 11.17
N ALA A 133 -6.89 12.29 11.58
CA ALA A 133 -5.42 12.24 11.52
C ALA A 133 -4.81 11.12 12.38
N TRP A 134 -5.53 10.60 13.38
CA TRP A 134 -5.07 9.50 14.22
C TRP A 134 -5.24 8.12 13.57
N ARG A 135 -6.15 7.98 12.60
CA ARG A 135 -6.44 6.68 11.97
C ARG A 135 -5.21 5.99 11.35
N PRO A 136 -4.34 6.69 10.60
CA PRO A 136 -3.14 6.06 10.05
C PRO A 136 -2.19 5.54 11.12
N LEU A 137 -1.99 6.31 12.21
CA LEU A 137 -1.09 5.92 13.30
C LEU A 137 -1.63 4.71 14.07
N VAL A 138 -2.91 4.72 14.37
CA VAL A 138 -3.57 3.59 15.05
C VAL A 138 -3.59 2.35 14.18
N GLY A 139 -3.86 2.50 12.87
CA GLY A 139 -3.78 1.40 11.92
C GLY A 139 -2.37 0.82 11.83
N MET A 140 -1.33 1.65 11.73
CA MET A 140 0.06 1.19 11.74
C MET A 140 0.40 0.43 13.03
N ALA A 141 -0.03 0.95 14.19
CA ALA A 141 0.17 0.29 15.47
C ALA A 141 -0.54 -1.07 15.52
N GLY A 142 -1.80 -1.14 15.07
CA GLY A 142 -2.57 -2.40 15.01
C GLY A 142 -1.93 -3.43 14.09
N GLY A 143 -1.48 -3.01 12.91
CA GLY A 143 -0.76 -3.87 11.99
C GLY A 143 0.56 -4.39 12.56
N LEU A 144 1.35 -3.50 13.19
CA LEU A 144 2.61 -3.87 13.83
C LEU A 144 2.40 -4.84 15.00
N LEU A 145 1.43 -4.57 15.86
CA LEU A 145 1.09 -5.46 16.98
C LEU A 145 0.66 -6.84 16.48
N THR A 146 -0.12 -6.90 15.41
CA THR A 146 -0.51 -8.18 14.79
C THR A 146 0.68 -8.93 14.21
N ALA A 147 1.60 -8.23 13.53
CA ALA A 147 2.84 -8.84 13.04
C ALA A 147 3.67 -9.42 14.18
N LEU A 148 3.85 -8.66 15.26
CA LEU A 148 4.58 -9.11 16.45
C LEU A 148 3.89 -10.30 17.13
N LEU A 149 2.56 -10.30 17.23
CA LEU A 149 1.78 -11.43 17.74
C LEU A 149 2.04 -12.69 16.91
N VAL A 150 1.95 -12.60 15.59
CA VAL A 150 2.18 -13.74 14.69
C VAL A 150 3.62 -14.26 14.80
N ILE A 151 4.61 -13.36 14.86
CA ILE A 151 6.02 -13.73 15.05
C ILE A 151 6.21 -14.45 16.41
N ALA A 152 5.63 -13.92 17.47
CA ALA A 152 5.73 -14.52 18.82
C ALA A 152 5.11 -15.92 18.87
N LEU A 153 3.94 -16.12 18.25
CA LEU A 153 3.27 -17.41 18.18
C LEU A 153 4.02 -18.41 17.27
N ALA A 154 4.58 -17.94 16.17
CA ALA A 154 5.31 -18.78 15.23
C ALA A 154 6.67 -19.22 15.75
N ARG A 155 7.34 -18.37 16.54
CA ARG A 155 8.70 -18.55 17.09
C ARG A 155 9.82 -18.60 16.03
N ASP A 156 9.48 -18.99 14.80
CA ASP A 156 10.43 -19.09 13.70
C ASP A 156 9.75 -18.67 12.38
N ILE A 157 10.20 -17.53 11.83
CA ILE A 157 9.63 -16.91 10.63
C ILE A 157 9.97 -17.63 9.33
N SER A 158 10.98 -18.52 9.36
CA SER A 158 11.42 -19.27 8.19
C SER A 158 10.62 -20.56 7.95
N ARG A 159 9.76 -20.95 8.87
CA ARG A 159 8.97 -22.18 8.80
C ARG A 159 7.57 -21.95 8.23
N PRO A 160 6.98 -22.95 7.56
CA PRO A 160 5.59 -22.90 7.09
C PRO A 160 4.57 -22.59 8.20
N ARG A 161 4.89 -22.94 9.46
CA ARG A 161 4.10 -22.61 10.65
C ARG A 161 3.82 -21.10 10.78
N PHE A 162 4.76 -20.25 10.41
CA PHE A 162 4.58 -18.79 10.44
C PHE A 162 3.42 -18.36 9.54
N ILE A 163 3.35 -18.89 8.31
CA ILE A 163 2.28 -18.59 7.35
C ILE A 163 0.93 -19.12 7.87
N LEU A 164 0.91 -20.35 8.39
CA LEU A 164 -0.33 -20.98 8.90
C LEU A 164 -0.91 -20.19 10.10
N ILE A 165 -0.05 -19.72 11.02
CA ILE A 165 -0.46 -18.90 12.16
C ILE A 165 -0.97 -17.54 11.65
N GLY A 166 -0.28 -16.93 10.68
CA GLY A 166 -0.72 -15.69 10.06
C GLY A 166 -2.12 -15.80 9.46
N ILE A 167 -2.37 -16.85 8.68
CA ILE A 167 -3.70 -17.16 8.12
C ILE A 167 -4.73 -17.33 9.23
N GLY A 168 -4.42 -18.10 10.28
CA GLY A 168 -5.33 -18.29 11.40
C GLY A 168 -5.69 -16.98 12.11
N VAL A 169 -4.69 -16.13 12.36
CA VAL A 169 -4.90 -14.79 12.95
C VAL A 169 -5.71 -13.90 12.03
N SER A 170 -5.44 -13.91 10.72
CA SER A 170 -6.23 -13.17 9.72
C SER A 170 -7.71 -13.55 9.77
N TRP A 171 -8.02 -14.83 9.73
CA TRP A 171 -9.39 -15.32 9.78
C TRP A 171 -10.07 -15.02 11.12
N ALA A 172 -9.34 -15.11 12.24
CA ALA A 172 -9.85 -14.74 13.55
C ALA A 172 -10.25 -13.25 13.62
N PHE A 173 -9.40 -12.36 13.12
CA PHE A 173 -9.74 -10.93 13.02
C PHE A 173 -10.90 -10.68 12.05
N ALA A 174 -10.91 -11.31 10.89
CA ALA A 174 -11.98 -11.17 9.91
C ALA A 174 -13.33 -11.62 10.49
N ALA A 175 -13.36 -12.76 11.19
CA ALA A 175 -14.56 -13.26 11.86
C ALA A 175 -15.02 -12.30 12.98
N ALA A 176 -14.10 -11.84 13.84
CA ALA A 176 -14.42 -10.89 14.91
C ALA A 176 -14.98 -9.58 14.36
N MET A 177 -14.37 -9.04 13.29
CA MET A 177 -14.88 -7.84 12.62
C MET A 177 -16.24 -8.08 11.97
N GLY A 178 -16.47 -9.25 11.35
CA GLY A 178 -17.76 -9.63 10.79
C GLY A 178 -18.87 -9.64 11.86
N VAL A 179 -18.63 -10.29 12.97
CA VAL A 179 -19.57 -10.30 14.12
C VAL A 179 -19.81 -8.87 14.64
N PHE A 180 -18.74 -8.11 14.80
CA PHE A 180 -18.83 -6.73 15.29
C PHE A 180 -19.68 -5.85 14.37
N MET A 181 -19.43 -5.92 13.05
CA MET A 181 -20.19 -5.15 12.06
C MET A 181 -21.69 -5.53 11.97
N THR A 182 -22.04 -6.79 12.28
CA THR A 182 -23.45 -7.21 12.30
C THR A 182 -24.19 -6.77 13.56
N THR A 183 -23.47 -6.44 14.63
CA THR A 183 -24.02 -6.00 15.91
C THR A 183 -23.96 -4.49 16.12
N ALA A 184 -23.21 -3.78 15.29
CA ALA A 184 -23.05 -2.34 15.36
C ALA A 184 -24.22 -1.57 14.77
N ASP A 185 -24.43 -0.33 15.24
CA ASP A 185 -25.46 0.56 14.68
C ASP A 185 -25.19 0.91 13.21
N VAL A 186 -26.24 1.06 12.41
CA VAL A 186 -26.16 1.35 10.97
C VAL A 186 -25.33 2.60 10.66
N ARG A 187 -25.40 3.63 11.50
CA ARG A 187 -24.60 4.86 11.33
C ARG A 187 -23.11 4.61 11.44
N ASP A 188 -22.75 3.78 12.39
CA ASP A 188 -21.34 3.44 12.67
C ASP A 188 -20.77 2.56 11.55
N VAL A 189 -21.57 1.60 11.07
CA VAL A 189 -21.21 0.77 9.92
C VAL A 189 -20.99 1.64 8.67
N GLN A 190 -21.83 2.63 8.40
CA GLN A 190 -21.66 3.58 7.29
C GLN A 190 -20.35 4.37 7.43
N THR A 191 -20.04 4.86 8.63
CA THR A 191 -18.78 5.58 8.90
C THR A 191 -17.55 4.68 8.69
N ALA A 192 -17.64 3.41 9.07
CA ALA A 192 -16.59 2.44 8.88
C ALA A 192 -16.38 2.07 7.39
N MET A 193 -17.48 1.97 6.61
CA MET A 193 -17.42 1.67 5.17
C MET A 193 -16.83 2.81 4.33
N LEU A 194 -16.93 4.06 4.80
CA LEU A 194 -16.36 5.23 4.12
C LEU A 194 -14.84 5.37 4.35
N TRP A 195 -14.29 4.61 5.23
CA TRP A 195 -12.86 4.56 5.54
C TRP A 195 -12.16 3.41 4.87
#